data_9f59a972a18c4d570ae154866bbf61f4
#
_entry.id   9f59a972a18c4d570ae154866bbf61f4
#
_cell.length_a   1.000
_cell.length_b   1.000
_cell.length_c   1.000
_cell.angle_alpha   90.00
_cell.angle_beta   90.00
_cell.angle_gamma   90.00
#
_symmetry.space_group_name_H-M   'P 1'
#
loop_
_entity.id
_entity.type
_entity.pdbx_description
1 polymer ?
#
loop_
_entity_poly.entity_id
_entity_poly.type
_entity_poly.pdbx_seq_one_letter_code
_entity_poly.pdbx_strand_id
1 'polypeptide(L)'
;PHSGLQRRALTQLDWMVAIDLYETETAAFWYAAPEGWKPADIKTEVFLLPTAGPPEKEGTFTNTQRLLQFHDKAVDPPGDARSDLWYVYHLGRRLKDLYRGSTNPRDQGLLNLTWDYLPERPDPEWRIKDEPSDERVLMEVNGYTVAERKQVPDFEQLKADGSTACGVWIYSGVFPGPGKNMARRRSRTPDNDVEPEWGFAWPGNRRILYNRASADPAGRPWSERKKYVWWDAAAGKWTGKDIPDFPVKKAPGTPAKQRGSGIDLHSGSDPFTLKADGRGWLFAPSGLKDGPLPTHYEPLESPVLNALYERQDSPVAKRFSRKDNAISPPGDPRYPYIVTTYRVTEQYTSGVMSRWNGWLSELMPEMFAEISPELAAEKGIANLDWITVSTPRNQIECKALVTRRIRPFPHNGKLIHEVGLPYHWGYKGLVKGAMANDLIALSEEPNVYIQEDKALTCNIRKGRLR
;
A
#
# COMPACT_ATOMS: atom_id res chain seq x y z
N PRO A 1 -11.58 -3.87 -6.48
CA PRO A 1 -13.00 -3.68 -6.78
C PRO A 1 -13.32 -4.11 -8.20
N HIS A 2 -14.58 -4.49 -8.44
CA HIS A 2 -15.09 -4.98 -9.72
C HIS A 2 -14.25 -6.09 -10.39
N SER A 3 -14.04 -7.19 -9.67
CA SER A 3 -13.19 -8.29 -10.16
C SER A 3 -13.70 -8.93 -11.46
N GLY A 4 -14.99 -8.91 -11.71
CA GLY A 4 -15.57 -9.35 -12.99
C GLY A 4 -15.07 -8.55 -14.20
N LEU A 5 -14.96 -7.21 -14.05
CA LEU A 5 -14.39 -6.35 -15.10
C LEU A 5 -12.91 -6.63 -15.30
N GLN A 6 -12.16 -6.83 -14.22
CA GLN A 6 -10.73 -7.15 -14.30
C GLN A 6 -10.49 -8.48 -15.03
N ARG A 7 -11.26 -9.53 -14.71
CA ARG A 7 -11.16 -10.81 -15.43
C ARG A 7 -11.45 -10.64 -16.93
N ARG A 8 -12.47 -9.84 -17.30
CA ARG A 8 -12.71 -9.52 -18.71
C ARG A 8 -11.56 -8.77 -19.38
N ALA A 9 -10.91 -7.83 -18.67
CA ALA A 9 -9.75 -7.15 -19.20
C ALA A 9 -8.58 -8.10 -19.44
N LEU A 10 -8.34 -9.04 -18.52
CA LEU A 10 -7.28 -10.05 -18.66
C LEU A 10 -7.48 -10.97 -19.87
N THR A 11 -8.73 -11.22 -20.32
CA THR A 11 -8.98 -11.99 -21.54
C THR A 11 -8.58 -11.26 -22.82
N GLN A 12 -8.27 -9.99 -22.77
CA GLN A 12 -7.90 -9.17 -23.93
C GLN A 12 -6.39 -8.98 -24.09
N LEU A 13 -5.60 -9.58 -23.24
CA LEU A 13 -4.14 -9.53 -23.33
C LEU A 13 -3.63 -10.60 -24.32
N ASP A 14 -2.55 -10.29 -25.01
CA ASP A 14 -1.82 -11.29 -25.78
C ASP A 14 -1.09 -12.26 -24.83
N TRP A 15 -0.48 -11.72 -23.78
CA TRP A 15 0.20 -12.51 -22.75
C TRP A 15 0.22 -11.77 -21.40
N MET A 16 0.41 -12.55 -20.34
CA MET A 16 0.53 -12.07 -18.97
C MET A 16 1.62 -12.85 -18.24
N VAL A 17 2.45 -12.15 -17.48
CA VAL A 17 3.42 -12.78 -16.55
C VAL A 17 2.92 -12.58 -15.13
N ALA A 18 2.70 -13.69 -14.43
CA ALA A 18 2.38 -13.73 -13.01
C ALA A 18 3.60 -14.26 -12.23
N ILE A 19 4.18 -13.43 -11.38
CA ILE A 19 5.28 -13.81 -10.47
C ILE A 19 4.66 -13.92 -9.09
N ASP A 20 4.47 -15.14 -8.59
CA ASP A 20 3.72 -15.35 -7.36
C ASP A 20 4.20 -16.60 -6.61
N LEU A 21 3.84 -16.70 -5.33
CA LEU A 21 4.09 -17.86 -4.47
C LEU A 21 3.22 -19.05 -4.83
N TYR A 22 2.03 -18.80 -5.33
CA TYR A 22 1.02 -19.79 -5.69
C TYR A 22 0.32 -19.39 -6.99
N GLU A 23 -0.38 -20.34 -7.59
CA GLU A 23 -1.31 -20.05 -8.67
C GLU A 23 -2.56 -19.37 -8.08
N THR A 24 -2.50 -18.07 -7.92
CA THR A 24 -3.56 -17.24 -7.34
C THR A 24 -4.64 -16.88 -8.38
N GLU A 25 -5.69 -16.19 -7.95
CA GLU A 25 -6.81 -15.79 -8.81
C GLU A 25 -6.36 -15.00 -10.04
N THR A 26 -5.34 -14.15 -9.90
CA THR A 26 -4.82 -13.35 -11.02
C THR A 26 -4.16 -14.25 -12.07
N ALA A 27 -3.29 -15.14 -11.64
CA ALA A 27 -2.61 -16.08 -12.53
C ALA A 27 -3.57 -17.08 -13.18
N ALA A 28 -4.65 -17.41 -12.51
CA ALA A 28 -5.62 -18.44 -12.91
C ALA A 28 -7.00 -17.85 -13.26
N PHE A 29 -7.06 -16.63 -13.77
CA PHE A 29 -8.32 -15.89 -14.01
C PHE A 29 -9.30 -16.65 -14.93
N TRP A 30 -8.82 -17.53 -15.81
CA TRP A 30 -9.63 -18.35 -16.70
C TRP A 30 -10.50 -19.39 -15.98
N TYR A 31 -10.16 -19.79 -14.74
CA TYR A 31 -10.98 -20.72 -13.95
C TYR A 31 -12.36 -20.15 -13.61
N ALA A 32 -12.43 -18.83 -13.43
CA ALA A 32 -13.67 -18.10 -13.23
C ALA A 32 -13.88 -17.15 -14.41
N ALA A 33 -13.89 -17.73 -15.60
CA ALA A 33 -14.08 -16.98 -16.84
C ALA A 33 -15.33 -16.09 -16.75
N PRO A 34 -15.27 -14.86 -17.30
CA PRO A 34 -16.43 -13.98 -17.34
C PRO A 34 -17.62 -14.63 -17.99
N GLU A 35 -18.84 -14.19 -17.63
CA GLU A 35 -20.06 -14.68 -18.24
C GLU A 35 -19.98 -14.61 -19.77
N GLY A 36 -20.39 -15.69 -20.44
CA GLY A 36 -20.31 -15.83 -21.89
C GLY A 36 -18.96 -16.31 -22.44
N TRP A 37 -17.94 -16.53 -21.58
CA TRP A 37 -16.63 -17.04 -21.96
C TRP A 37 -16.41 -18.47 -21.45
N LYS A 38 -15.84 -19.31 -22.29
CA LYS A 38 -15.28 -20.61 -21.87
C LYS A 38 -13.76 -20.46 -21.73
N PRO A 39 -13.10 -21.18 -20.81
CA PRO A 39 -11.64 -21.14 -20.71
C PRO A 39 -10.90 -21.37 -22.04
N ALA A 40 -11.45 -22.26 -22.89
CA ALA A 40 -10.90 -22.56 -24.21
C ALA A 40 -10.97 -21.37 -25.22
N ASP A 41 -11.82 -20.39 -24.97
CA ASP A 41 -11.97 -19.20 -25.83
C ASP A 41 -10.96 -18.09 -25.48
N ILE A 42 -10.30 -18.21 -24.31
CA ILE A 42 -9.34 -17.24 -23.80
C ILE A 42 -7.98 -17.48 -24.46
N LYS A 43 -7.48 -16.48 -25.18
CA LYS A 43 -6.22 -16.55 -25.93
C LYS A 43 -5.01 -16.02 -25.18
N THR A 44 -5.21 -15.36 -24.04
CA THR A 44 -4.13 -14.82 -23.23
C THR A 44 -3.17 -15.94 -22.81
N GLU A 45 -1.93 -15.87 -23.23
CA GLU A 45 -0.87 -16.76 -22.77
C GLU A 45 -0.39 -16.32 -21.37
N VAL A 46 -0.42 -17.25 -20.40
CA VAL A 46 -0.04 -16.94 -19.01
C VAL A 46 1.26 -17.64 -18.64
N PHE A 47 2.25 -16.84 -18.28
CA PHE A 47 3.53 -17.31 -17.72
C PHE A 47 3.45 -17.21 -16.20
N LEU A 48 3.38 -18.34 -15.51
CA LEU A 48 3.45 -18.39 -14.05
C LEU A 48 4.88 -18.68 -13.63
N LEU A 49 5.52 -17.72 -12.97
CA LEU A 49 6.90 -17.80 -12.52
C LEU A 49 6.93 -17.87 -10.98
N PRO A 50 7.58 -18.89 -10.39
CA PRO A 50 7.59 -19.06 -8.94
C PRO A 50 8.51 -18.03 -8.27
N THR A 51 8.00 -17.32 -7.26
CA THR A 51 8.79 -16.38 -6.47
C THR A 51 9.12 -16.92 -5.08
N ALA A 52 10.26 -16.46 -4.54
CA ALA A 52 10.68 -16.75 -3.19
C ALA A 52 9.85 -15.98 -2.16
N GLY A 53 9.47 -16.64 -1.08
CA GLY A 53 8.84 -16.00 0.07
C GLY A 53 9.83 -15.19 0.90
N PRO A 54 9.35 -14.32 1.83
CA PRO A 54 10.25 -13.49 2.63
C PRO A 54 11.35 -14.23 3.39
N PRO A 55 11.13 -15.43 3.99
CA PRO A 55 12.21 -16.19 4.63
C PRO A 55 13.24 -16.78 3.65
N GLU A 56 12.89 -16.87 2.38
CA GLU A 56 13.65 -17.55 1.33
C GLU A 56 14.52 -16.61 0.50
N LYS A 57 14.53 -15.32 0.84
CA LYS A 57 15.31 -14.29 0.16
C LYS A 57 15.85 -13.27 1.17
N GLU A 58 16.89 -12.58 0.79
CA GLU A 58 17.41 -11.39 1.45
C GLU A 58 16.62 -10.17 0.98
N GLY A 59 16.64 -9.08 1.74
CA GLY A 59 15.99 -7.86 1.30
C GLY A 59 15.65 -6.89 2.41
N THR A 60 14.80 -5.92 2.08
CA THR A 60 14.35 -4.91 3.02
C THR A 60 12.83 -4.80 3.06
N PHE A 61 12.33 -4.51 4.27
CA PHE A 61 10.95 -4.07 4.47
C PHE A 61 10.92 -2.60 4.88
N THR A 62 10.02 -1.84 4.28
CA THR A 62 9.68 -0.51 4.79
C THR A 62 8.21 -0.44 5.16
N ASN A 63 7.87 0.41 6.12
CA ASN A 63 6.50 0.59 6.58
C ASN A 63 6.11 2.08 6.58
N THR A 64 4.84 2.35 6.88
CA THR A 64 4.31 3.72 6.95
C THR A 64 4.97 4.59 8.02
N GLN A 65 5.64 4.00 9.00
CA GLN A 65 6.44 4.70 10.02
C GLN A 65 7.85 5.04 9.55
N ARG A 66 8.12 4.87 8.26
CA ARG A 66 9.38 5.25 7.62
C ARG A 66 10.59 4.43 8.08
N LEU A 67 10.39 3.24 8.55
CA LEU A 67 11.46 2.37 8.99
C LEU A 67 11.80 1.35 7.90
N LEU A 68 13.04 1.39 7.42
CA LEU A 68 13.62 0.41 6.51
C LEU A 68 14.42 -0.61 7.31
N GLN A 69 14.02 -1.87 7.23
CA GLN A 69 14.65 -2.97 7.97
C GLN A 69 15.18 -4.01 7.00
N PHE A 70 16.45 -4.36 7.15
CA PHE A 70 17.09 -5.41 6.38
C PHE A 70 16.91 -6.75 7.08
N HIS A 71 16.65 -7.80 6.31
CA HIS A 71 16.61 -9.17 6.79
C HIS A 71 17.48 -10.06 5.91
N ASP A 72 18.08 -11.04 6.54
CA ASP A 72 18.83 -12.09 5.86
C ASP A 72 17.89 -13.21 5.39
N LYS A 73 18.31 -13.94 4.37
CA LYS A 73 17.67 -15.19 3.98
C LYS A 73 17.82 -16.24 5.08
N ALA A 74 16.75 -16.89 5.46
CA ALA A 74 16.73 -17.92 6.50
C ALA A 74 16.82 -19.34 5.91
N VAL A 75 16.21 -19.59 4.76
CA VAL A 75 16.18 -20.89 4.07
C VAL A 75 16.27 -20.67 2.57
N ASP A 76 16.70 -21.69 1.83
CA ASP A 76 16.69 -21.63 0.37
C ASP A 76 15.27 -21.74 -0.18
N PRO A 77 14.97 -21.05 -1.28
CA PRO A 77 13.67 -21.17 -1.94
C PRO A 77 13.49 -22.56 -2.57
N PRO A 78 12.28 -23.08 -2.62
CA PRO A 78 12.00 -24.38 -3.20
C PRO A 78 12.10 -24.36 -4.74
N GLY A 79 12.64 -25.42 -5.33
CA GLY A 79 12.65 -25.63 -6.78
C GLY A 79 13.27 -24.48 -7.56
N ASP A 80 12.53 -23.96 -8.53
CA ASP A 80 12.97 -22.85 -9.39
C ASP A 80 12.53 -21.45 -8.90
N ALA A 81 12.02 -21.35 -7.66
CA ALA A 81 11.65 -20.07 -7.10
C ALA A 81 12.85 -19.12 -6.99
N ARG A 82 12.65 -17.84 -7.32
CA ARG A 82 13.66 -16.78 -7.32
C ARG A 82 13.10 -15.54 -6.62
N SER A 83 14.00 -14.67 -6.15
CA SER A 83 13.59 -13.40 -5.57
C SER A 83 12.98 -12.46 -6.61
N ASP A 84 12.16 -11.50 -6.16
CA ASP A 84 11.66 -10.42 -7.03
C ASP A 84 12.83 -9.63 -7.63
N LEU A 85 13.88 -9.42 -6.83
CA LEU A 85 15.10 -8.74 -7.28
C LEU A 85 15.77 -9.48 -8.43
N TRP A 86 15.82 -10.82 -8.37
CA TRP A 86 16.36 -11.65 -9.44
C TRP A 86 15.62 -11.41 -10.78
N TYR A 87 14.29 -11.41 -10.74
CA TYR A 87 13.48 -11.19 -11.95
C TYR A 87 13.72 -9.80 -12.54
N VAL A 88 13.67 -8.77 -11.69
CA VAL A 88 13.87 -7.37 -12.13
C VAL A 88 15.30 -7.18 -12.66
N TYR A 89 16.29 -7.71 -11.99
CA TYR A 89 17.69 -7.59 -12.38
C TYR A 89 17.95 -8.23 -13.75
N HIS A 90 17.56 -9.49 -13.94
CA HIS A 90 17.80 -10.20 -15.19
C HIS A 90 16.99 -9.61 -16.35
N LEU A 91 15.74 -9.19 -16.12
CA LEU A 91 14.96 -8.47 -17.12
C LEU A 91 15.65 -7.15 -17.51
N GLY A 92 16.07 -6.36 -16.54
CA GLY A 92 16.76 -5.09 -16.78
C GLY A 92 18.09 -5.26 -17.53
N ARG A 93 18.86 -6.29 -17.20
CA ARG A 93 20.08 -6.62 -17.95
C ARG A 93 19.79 -6.92 -19.42
N ARG A 94 18.75 -7.69 -19.71
CA ARG A 94 18.33 -7.98 -21.10
C ARG A 94 17.85 -6.73 -21.82
N LEU A 95 17.11 -5.87 -21.15
CA LEU A 95 16.69 -4.58 -21.70
C LEU A 95 17.90 -3.70 -22.03
N LYS A 96 18.88 -3.58 -21.13
CA LYS A 96 20.13 -2.84 -21.42
C LYS A 96 20.86 -3.41 -22.63
N ASP A 97 20.93 -4.72 -22.78
CA ASP A 97 21.57 -5.35 -23.93
C ASP A 97 20.84 -5.05 -25.24
N LEU A 98 19.52 -5.01 -25.24
CA LEU A 98 18.71 -4.65 -26.41
C LEU A 98 18.91 -3.18 -26.83
N TYR A 99 19.12 -2.29 -25.86
CA TYR A 99 19.36 -0.86 -26.13
C TYR A 99 20.84 -0.51 -26.33
N ARG A 100 21.75 -1.48 -26.24
CA ARG A 100 23.17 -1.27 -26.39
C ARG A 100 23.50 -0.56 -27.71
N GLY A 101 24.23 0.56 -27.61
CA GLY A 101 24.60 1.39 -28.76
C GLY A 101 23.55 2.40 -29.19
N SER A 102 22.42 2.49 -28.53
CA SER A 102 21.46 3.58 -28.78
C SER A 102 22.08 4.93 -28.45
N THR A 103 21.91 5.89 -29.39
CA THR A 103 22.29 7.29 -29.22
C THR A 103 21.11 8.18 -28.85
N ASN A 104 19.92 7.61 -28.73
CA ASN A 104 18.71 8.35 -28.36
C ASN A 104 18.84 8.86 -26.91
N PRO A 105 18.67 10.19 -26.67
CA PRO A 105 18.75 10.74 -25.31
C PRO A 105 17.80 10.11 -24.28
N ARG A 106 16.64 9.61 -24.72
CA ARG A 106 15.68 8.93 -23.85
C ARG A 106 16.20 7.61 -23.29
N ASP A 107 17.08 6.93 -24.03
CA ASP A 107 17.58 5.62 -23.65
C ASP A 107 18.81 5.71 -22.74
N GLN A 108 19.43 6.90 -22.64
CA GLN A 108 20.63 7.09 -21.83
C GLN A 108 20.38 6.86 -20.34
N GLY A 109 19.18 7.16 -19.84
CA GLY A 109 18.79 6.87 -18.46
C GLY A 109 18.92 5.38 -18.12
N LEU A 110 18.47 4.50 -19.01
CA LEU A 110 18.60 3.04 -18.87
C LEU A 110 20.07 2.59 -19.04
N LEU A 111 20.75 3.10 -20.05
CA LEU A 111 22.13 2.68 -20.36
C LEU A 111 23.14 3.09 -19.29
N ASN A 112 22.91 4.22 -18.61
CA ASN A 112 23.76 4.74 -17.55
C ASN A 112 23.55 4.07 -16.18
N LEU A 113 22.49 3.26 -16.00
CA LEU A 113 22.33 2.46 -14.79
C LEU A 113 23.48 1.48 -14.66
N THR A 114 24.04 1.37 -13.46
CA THR A 114 25.20 0.48 -13.23
C THR A 114 24.82 -0.99 -13.34
N TRP A 115 23.75 -1.38 -12.63
CA TRP A 115 23.27 -2.77 -12.58
C TRP A 115 24.36 -3.79 -12.23
N ASP A 116 25.38 -3.35 -11.47
CA ASP A 116 26.46 -4.18 -10.98
C ASP A 116 26.12 -4.72 -9.60
N TYR A 117 25.12 -5.61 -9.58
CA TYR A 117 24.57 -6.15 -8.33
C TYR A 117 24.99 -7.60 -8.06
N LEU A 118 25.70 -8.25 -8.99
CA LEU A 118 26.18 -9.61 -8.76
C LEU A 118 27.21 -9.65 -7.63
N PRO A 119 27.24 -10.71 -6.83
CA PRO A 119 28.25 -10.91 -5.81
C PRO A 119 29.66 -10.97 -6.42
N GLU A 120 30.68 -10.68 -5.62
CA GLU A 120 32.09 -10.67 -6.07
C GLU A 120 32.58 -12.02 -6.63
N ARG A 121 31.96 -13.10 -6.21
CA ARG A 121 32.24 -14.47 -6.67
C ARG A 121 30.95 -15.12 -7.15
N PRO A 122 30.52 -14.80 -8.39
CA PRO A 122 29.35 -15.46 -8.96
C PRO A 122 29.65 -16.95 -9.16
N ASP A 123 28.64 -17.79 -8.94
CA ASP A 123 28.72 -19.22 -9.15
C ASP A 123 28.94 -19.49 -10.67
N PRO A 124 30.04 -20.09 -11.11
CA PRO A 124 30.31 -20.31 -12.54
C PRO A 124 29.30 -21.25 -13.21
N GLU A 125 28.67 -22.14 -12.47
CA GLU A 125 27.66 -23.06 -13.00
C GLU A 125 26.27 -22.41 -13.18
N TRP A 126 26.06 -21.22 -12.61
CA TRP A 126 24.74 -20.65 -12.43
C TRP A 126 24.60 -19.16 -12.72
N ARG A 127 25.13 -18.67 -13.81
CA ARG A 127 24.91 -17.26 -14.23
C ARG A 127 23.44 -16.84 -14.25
N ILE A 128 22.53 -17.79 -14.40
CA ILE A 128 21.09 -17.57 -14.31
C ILE A 128 20.60 -17.70 -12.86
N LYS A 129 21.29 -18.43 -11.99
CA LYS A 129 20.97 -18.57 -10.56
C LYS A 129 21.64 -17.52 -9.69
N ASP A 130 22.56 -16.73 -10.23
CA ASP A 130 23.20 -15.66 -9.46
C ASP A 130 22.13 -14.69 -8.96
N GLU A 131 21.92 -14.73 -7.68
CA GLU A 131 21.05 -13.81 -6.96
C GLU A 131 21.79 -12.48 -6.85
N PRO A 132 21.20 -11.34 -7.27
CA PRO A 132 21.80 -10.04 -7.08
C PRO A 132 21.90 -9.71 -5.59
N SER A 133 22.91 -8.95 -5.22
CA SER A 133 23.12 -8.50 -3.85
C SER A 133 22.19 -7.36 -3.49
N ASP A 134 21.31 -7.56 -2.52
CA ASP A 134 20.44 -6.52 -1.98
C ASP A 134 21.24 -5.36 -1.37
N GLU A 135 22.40 -5.62 -0.76
CA GLU A 135 23.28 -4.57 -0.24
C GLU A 135 23.85 -3.69 -1.36
N ARG A 136 24.22 -4.27 -2.50
CA ARG A 136 24.67 -3.47 -3.66
C ARG A 136 23.53 -2.60 -4.22
N VAL A 137 22.29 -3.10 -4.21
CA VAL A 137 21.11 -2.29 -4.53
C VAL A 137 20.94 -1.16 -3.53
N LEU A 138 21.12 -1.42 -2.23
CA LEU A 138 21.06 -0.37 -1.20
C LEU A 138 22.17 0.68 -1.38
N MET A 139 23.34 0.30 -1.85
CA MET A 139 24.43 1.24 -2.17
C MET A 139 24.03 2.19 -3.30
N GLU A 140 23.38 1.70 -4.35
CA GLU A 140 22.86 2.56 -5.42
C GLU A 140 21.68 3.41 -4.96
N VAL A 141 20.76 2.84 -4.18
CA VAL A 141 19.65 3.58 -3.56
C VAL A 141 20.16 4.72 -2.68
N ASN A 142 21.20 4.47 -1.88
CA ASN A 142 21.84 5.47 -1.02
C ASN A 142 22.40 6.65 -1.81
N GLY A 143 23.03 6.37 -2.92
CA GLY A 143 23.71 7.37 -3.73
C GLY A 143 25.24 7.45 -3.50
N TYR A 144 25.88 7.99 -4.50
CA TYR A 144 27.35 8.01 -4.62
C TYR A 144 27.85 9.17 -5.49
N THR A 145 29.14 9.48 -5.37
CA THR A 145 29.82 10.38 -6.31
C THR A 145 30.02 9.69 -7.65
N VAL A 146 29.65 10.32 -8.75
CA VAL A 146 29.70 9.69 -10.11
C VAL A 146 31.13 9.35 -10.50
N ALA A 147 32.11 10.21 -10.23
CA ALA A 147 33.50 10.04 -10.61
C ALA A 147 34.19 8.87 -9.87
N GLU A 148 33.98 8.77 -8.56
CA GLU A 148 34.73 7.83 -7.70
C GLU A 148 33.90 6.63 -7.24
N ARG A 149 32.58 6.65 -7.50
CA ARG A 149 31.61 5.65 -7.00
C ARG A 149 31.61 5.50 -5.47
N LYS A 150 32.00 6.56 -4.76
CA LYS A 150 32.03 6.61 -3.32
C LYS A 150 30.64 6.94 -2.76
N GLN A 151 30.13 6.13 -1.82
CA GLN A 151 28.85 6.37 -1.18
C GLN A 151 28.80 7.74 -0.49
N VAL A 152 27.69 8.46 -0.68
CA VAL A 152 27.44 9.69 0.09
C VAL A 152 26.97 9.34 1.51
N PRO A 153 27.37 10.11 2.54
CA PRO A 153 26.99 9.83 3.93
C PRO A 153 25.50 10.05 4.20
N ASP A 154 24.86 10.98 3.51
CA ASP A 154 23.44 11.31 3.61
C ASP A 154 22.94 12.12 2.39
N PHE A 155 21.67 12.45 2.36
CA PHE A 155 21.04 13.20 1.26
C PHE A 155 21.52 14.65 1.12
N GLU A 156 22.13 15.26 2.16
CA GLU A 156 22.63 16.63 2.10
C GLU A 156 23.84 16.74 1.18
N GLN A 157 24.50 15.61 0.90
CA GLN A 157 25.64 15.53 -0.03
C GLN A 157 25.24 15.33 -1.48
N LEU A 158 23.97 15.07 -1.76
CA LEU A 158 23.48 14.94 -3.13
C LEU A 158 23.43 16.29 -3.82
N LYS A 159 23.84 16.35 -5.07
CA LYS A 159 23.91 17.57 -5.88
C LYS A 159 23.13 17.42 -7.17
N ALA A 160 22.51 18.51 -7.61
CA ALA A 160 21.74 18.54 -8.87
C ALA A 160 22.62 18.79 -10.11
N ASP A 161 23.93 18.95 -9.95
CA ASP A 161 24.88 19.25 -11.04
C ASP A 161 25.39 18.01 -11.79
N GLY A 162 24.91 16.81 -11.43
CA GLY A 162 25.33 15.55 -12.03
C GLY A 162 26.61 14.95 -11.44
N SER A 163 27.24 15.58 -10.45
CA SER A 163 28.44 15.03 -9.76
C SER A 163 28.10 13.90 -8.79
N THR A 164 26.83 13.76 -8.42
CA THR A 164 26.31 12.66 -7.62
C THR A 164 25.11 12.01 -8.30
N ALA A 165 24.87 10.74 -7.98
CA ALA A 165 23.71 9.99 -8.43
C ALA A 165 23.13 9.18 -7.26
N CYS A 166 21.82 8.92 -7.26
CA CYS A 166 21.17 8.02 -6.30
C CYS A 166 19.96 7.36 -6.94
N GLY A 167 19.59 6.18 -6.47
CA GLY A 167 18.35 5.55 -6.86
C GLY A 167 17.13 6.26 -6.27
N VAL A 168 17.15 6.53 -4.95
CA VAL A 168 16.05 7.20 -4.25
C VAL A 168 16.61 8.07 -3.11
N TRP A 169 16.63 9.36 -3.29
CA TRP A 169 17.25 10.34 -2.37
C TRP A 169 16.78 10.21 -0.91
N ILE A 170 15.51 9.87 -0.68
CA ILE A 170 14.92 9.80 0.66
C ILE A 170 15.57 8.71 1.53
N TYR A 171 16.19 7.71 0.91
CA TYR A 171 16.92 6.65 1.60
C TYR A 171 18.41 6.93 1.75
N SER A 172 18.94 8.03 1.21
CA SER A 172 20.37 8.37 1.36
C SER A 172 20.75 8.45 2.83
N GLY A 173 21.89 7.84 3.15
CA GLY A 173 22.30 7.55 4.53
C GLY A 173 22.04 6.10 4.97
N VAL A 174 21.30 5.32 4.19
CA VAL A 174 21.05 3.91 4.50
C VAL A 174 22.30 3.04 4.33
N PHE A 175 23.19 3.43 3.42
CA PHE A 175 24.48 2.76 3.20
C PHE A 175 25.62 3.79 3.04
N PRO A 176 25.99 4.52 4.13
CA PRO A 176 26.86 5.70 4.06
C PRO A 176 28.34 5.40 3.77
N GLY A 177 28.71 4.12 3.62
CA GLY A 177 30.07 3.71 3.31
C GLY A 177 30.24 2.19 3.40
N PRO A 178 31.43 1.69 3.04
CA PRO A 178 31.69 0.24 3.01
C PRO A 178 31.31 -0.47 4.32
N GLY A 179 30.54 -1.54 4.22
CA GLY A 179 30.10 -2.37 5.35
C GLY A 179 29.12 -1.70 6.31
N LYS A 180 28.61 -0.51 6.00
CA LYS A 180 27.70 0.25 6.87
C LYS A 180 26.25 0.16 6.42
N ASN A 181 25.67 -1.04 6.44
CA ASN A 181 24.26 -1.22 6.20
C ASN A 181 23.44 -0.75 7.42
N MET A 182 22.88 0.47 7.35
CA MET A 182 22.13 1.09 8.45
C MET A 182 20.71 0.50 8.59
N ALA A 183 20.23 -0.25 7.60
CA ALA A 183 18.96 -0.95 7.68
C ALA A 183 19.06 -2.24 8.50
N ARG A 184 20.25 -2.78 8.73
CA ARG A 184 20.46 -3.94 9.60
C ARG A 184 20.33 -3.54 11.07
N ARG A 185 19.70 -4.40 11.86
CA ARG A 185 19.72 -4.27 13.31
C ARG A 185 21.13 -4.53 13.83
N ARG A 186 21.73 -3.59 14.56
CA ARG A 186 23.09 -3.66 15.06
C ARG A 186 23.22 -4.00 16.54
N SER A 187 22.33 -3.44 17.37
CA SER A 187 22.37 -3.69 18.81
C SER A 187 20.98 -3.68 19.43
N ARG A 188 20.91 -4.16 20.67
CA ARG A 188 19.81 -3.91 21.60
C ARG A 188 20.30 -2.86 22.58
N THR A 189 19.84 -1.64 22.43
CA THR A 189 20.15 -0.58 23.39
C THR A 189 18.96 -0.43 24.33
N PRO A 190 19.02 -0.96 25.58
CA PRO A 190 17.86 -1.07 26.45
C PRO A 190 17.27 0.27 26.86
N ASP A 191 18.08 1.33 26.87
CA ASP A 191 17.75 2.62 27.47
C ASP A 191 17.38 3.70 26.45
N ASN A 192 17.07 3.31 25.21
CA ASN A 192 16.79 4.25 24.17
C ASN A 192 15.34 4.15 23.69
N ASP A 193 14.53 5.12 24.07
CA ASP A 193 13.11 5.23 23.67
C ASP A 193 12.90 5.36 22.16
N VAL A 194 13.97 5.66 21.41
CA VAL A 194 13.93 5.93 19.97
C VAL A 194 14.48 4.79 19.13
N GLU A 195 15.10 3.79 19.75
CA GLU A 195 15.66 2.59 19.11
C GLU A 195 16.56 2.88 17.88
N PRO A 196 17.64 3.66 18.02
CA PRO A 196 18.45 4.11 16.88
C PRO A 196 19.16 2.97 16.14
N GLU A 197 19.34 1.83 16.81
CA GLU A 197 20.03 0.66 16.26
C GLU A 197 19.09 -0.34 15.55
N TRP A 198 17.82 -0.02 15.45
CA TRP A 198 16.82 -0.83 14.79
C TRP A 198 16.48 -0.29 13.39
N GLY A 199 17.18 -0.77 12.38
CA GLY A 199 16.94 -0.35 10.99
C GLY A 199 17.26 1.12 10.71
N PHE A 200 16.80 1.64 9.57
CA PHE A 200 17.02 3.00 9.10
C PHE A 200 15.68 3.75 8.96
N ALA A 201 15.53 4.86 9.64
CA ALA A 201 14.34 5.71 9.52
C ALA A 201 14.58 6.83 8.50
N TRP A 202 13.89 6.81 7.38
CA TRP A 202 14.03 7.82 6.34
C TRP A 202 13.12 9.05 6.60
N PRO A 203 13.53 10.29 6.21
CA PRO A 203 14.84 10.66 5.71
C PRO A 203 15.86 10.83 6.84
N GLY A 204 17.15 10.57 6.51
CA GLY A 204 18.29 10.92 7.36
C GLY A 204 18.37 10.20 8.70
N ASN A 205 17.77 9.01 8.83
CA ASN A 205 17.69 8.21 10.06
C ASN A 205 17.01 8.92 11.24
N ARG A 206 16.04 9.77 10.94
CA ARG A 206 15.22 10.50 11.92
C ARG A 206 14.04 9.66 12.35
N ARG A 207 14.02 9.24 13.61
CA ARG A 207 12.98 8.34 14.15
C ARG A 207 11.65 9.05 14.32
N ILE A 208 11.69 10.29 14.78
CA ILE A 208 10.53 11.13 15.10
C ILE A 208 10.57 12.37 14.22
N LEU A 209 9.53 12.59 13.42
CA LEU A 209 9.35 13.84 12.70
C LEU A 209 8.87 14.94 13.66
N TYR A 210 9.25 16.16 13.35
CA TYR A 210 8.94 17.34 14.19
C TYR A 210 9.46 17.21 15.63
N ASN A 211 10.63 16.58 15.79
CA ASN A 211 11.19 16.28 17.11
C ASN A 211 11.60 17.54 17.88
N ARG A 212 11.70 18.73 17.21
CA ARG A 212 11.83 20.02 17.86
C ARG A 212 10.73 20.26 18.91
N ALA A 213 9.51 19.77 18.68
CA ALA A 213 8.39 19.88 19.61
C ALA A 213 8.60 19.15 20.95
N SER A 214 9.63 18.31 21.08
CA SER A 214 10.01 17.67 22.35
C SER A 214 10.74 18.60 23.33
N ALA A 215 11.11 19.81 22.86
CA ALA A 215 11.77 20.83 23.69
C ALA A 215 10.92 22.10 23.78
N ASP A 216 11.10 22.83 24.91
CA ASP A 216 10.45 24.11 25.15
C ASP A 216 10.99 25.21 24.19
N PRO A 217 10.39 26.39 24.16
CA PRO A 217 10.89 27.53 23.34
C PRO A 217 12.36 27.88 23.58
N ALA A 218 12.89 27.63 24.79
CA ALA A 218 14.29 27.88 25.12
C ALA A 218 15.22 26.70 24.78
N GLY A 219 14.67 25.61 24.20
CA GLY A 219 15.44 24.44 23.79
C GLY A 219 15.68 23.43 24.90
N ARG A 220 15.01 23.54 26.05
CA ARG A 220 15.11 22.56 27.14
C ARG A 220 14.05 21.47 26.95
N PRO A 221 14.33 20.20 27.26
CA PRO A 221 13.34 19.14 27.19
C PRO A 221 12.13 19.44 28.09
N TRP A 222 10.92 19.17 27.59
CA TRP A 222 9.70 19.26 28.41
C TRP A 222 9.68 18.27 29.56
N SER A 223 10.31 17.12 29.39
CA SER A 223 10.47 16.12 30.43
C SER A 223 11.63 15.18 30.09
N GLU A 224 12.24 14.57 31.12
CA GLU A 224 13.30 13.58 30.90
C GLU A 224 12.80 12.32 30.14
N ARG A 225 11.55 11.92 30.33
CA ARG A 225 10.94 10.78 29.64
C ARG A 225 10.79 11.02 28.13
N LYS A 226 10.53 12.28 27.71
CA LYS A 226 10.34 12.66 26.29
C LYS A 226 11.47 13.54 25.80
N LYS A 227 12.68 13.27 26.24
CA LYS A 227 13.90 14.01 25.86
C LYS A 227 14.44 13.47 24.53
N TYR A 228 13.84 13.89 23.42
CA TYR A 228 14.29 13.46 22.10
C TYR A 228 15.38 14.37 21.55
N VAL A 229 15.20 15.69 21.58
CA VAL A 229 16.18 16.69 21.18
C VAL A 229 16.21 17.83 22.19
N TRP A 230 17.38 18.50 22.33
CA TRP A 230 17.56 19.69 23.16
C TRP A 230 18.69 20.57 22.63
N TRP A 231 18.69 21.85 23.02
CA TRP A 231 19.74 22.76 22.69
C TRP A 231 20.94 22.56 23.62
N ASP A 232 22.11 22.29 23.04
CA ASP A 232 23.39 22.29 23.76
C ASP A 232 24.04 23.67 23.57
N ALA A 233 23.97 24.49 24.58
CA ALA A 233 24.53 25.86 24.53
C ALA A 233 26.05 25.85 24.42
N ALA A 234 26.74 24.86 25.00
CA ALA A 234 28.19 24.76 24.94
C ALA A 234 28.68 24.37 23.54
N ALA A 235 27.95 23.46 22.88
CA ALA A 235 28.24 23.02 21.51
C ALA A 235 27.65 24.00 20.45
N GLY A 236 26.75 24.89 20.82
CA GLY A 236 26.04 25.81 19.90
C GLY A 236 25.18 25.06 18.89
N LYS A 237 24.58 23.94 19.27
CA LYS A 237 23.80 23.09 18.38
C LYS A 237 22.71 22.32 19.10
N TRP A 238 21.69 21.94 18.36
CA TRP A 238 20.74 20.93 18.80
C TRP A 238 21.37 19.55 18.80
N THR A 239 21.11 18.80 19.84
CA THR A 239 21.55 17.42 20.01
C THR A 239 20.41 16.60 20.62
N GLY A 240 20.55 15.28 20.73
CA GLY A 240 19.52 14.44 21.32
C GLY A 240 19.72 12.96 21.14
N LYS A 241 18.75 12.22 21.59
CA LYS A 241 18.60 10.77 21.33
C LYS A 241 18.19 10.48 19.90
N ASP A 242 17.49 11.42 19.26
CA ASP A 242 17.13 11.38 17.85
C ASP A 242 17.88 12.45 17.06
N ILE A 243 17.95 12.30 15.75
CA ILE A 243 18.57 13.27 14.85
C ILE A 243 17.59 14.41 14.67
N PRO A 244 17.99 15.68 14.95
CA PRO A 244 17.13 16.84 14.71
C PRO A 244 16.64 16.90 13.27
N ASP A 245 15.34 17.06 13.06
CA ASP A 245 14.72 17.15 11.73
C ASP A 245 14.61 18.60 11.19
N PHE A 246 15.44 19.49 11.71
CA PHE A 246 15.54 20.91 11.40
C PHE A 246 17.02 21.36 11.50
N PRO A 247 17.38 22.60 11.08
CA PRO A 247 18.75 23.04 11.11
C PRO A 247 19.38 23.00 12.49
N VAL A 248 20.34 22.12 12.67
CA VAL A 248 20.97 21.81 13.98
C VAL A 248 21.64 23.02 14.64
N LYS A 249 22.09 24.03 13.87
CA LYS A 249 22.73 25.24 14.36
C LYS A 249 21.77 26.43 14.61
N LYS A 250 20.48 26.26 14.36
CA LYS A 250 19.50 27.33 14.56
C LYS A 250 19.13 27.42 16.03
N ALA A 251 19.76 28.37 16.73
CA ALA A 251 19.55 28.56 18.18
C ALA A 251 18.08 28.89 18.51
N PRO A 252 17.58 28.52 19.71
CA PRO A 252 16.22 28.82 20.16
C PRO A 252 15.79 30.28 20.03
N GLY A 253 16.70 31.22 20.29
CA GLY A 253 16.44 32.66 20.18
C GLY A 253 16.48 33.23 18.76
N THR A 254 16.74 32.44 17.73
CA THR A 254 16.83 32.91 16.35
C THR A 254 15.45 33.35 15.85
N PRO A 255 15.25 34.63 15.43
CA PRO A 255 13.96 35.05 14.90
C PRO A 255 13.64 34.46 13.53
N ALA A 256 12.36 34.37 13.22
CA ALA A 256 11.90 34.03 11.87
C ALA A 256 12.27 35.18 10.89
N LYS A 257 12.60 34.80 9.65
CA LYS A 257 12.82 35.79 8.58
C LYS A 257 11.50 36.04 7.85
N GLN A 258 11.03 37.28 7.82
CA GLN A 258 9.76 37.63 7.16
C GLN A 258 9.77 37.40 5.64
N ARG A 259 10.94 37.42 5.01
CA ARG A 259 11.14 37.20 3.58
C ARG A 259 12.17 36.08 3.37
N GLY A 260 11.84 34.90 3.82
CA GLY A 260 12.66 33.71 3.61
C GLY A 260 11.90 32.62 2.82
N SER A 261 12.52 31.52 2.66
CA SER A 261 11.90 30.30 2.10
C SER A 261 12.11 29.11 3.04
N GLY A 262 11.17 28.17 3.02
CA GLY A 262 11.29 26.94 3.79
C GLY A 262 11.51 27.20 5.28
N ILE A 263 12.62 26.66 5.82
CA ILE A 263 12.93 26.69 7.25
C ILE A 263 13.27 28.09 7.79
N ASP A 264 13.62 29.03 6.93
CA ASP A 264 13.91 30.40 7.33
C ASP A 264 12.69 31.14 7.87
N LEU A 265 11.51 30.74 7.45
CA LEU A 265 10.24 31.31 7.94
C LEU A 265 9.90 30.89 9.38
N HIS A 266 10.58 29.91 9.94
CA HIS A 266 10.43 29.52 11.33
C HIS A 266 11.45 30.23 12.23
N SER A 267 11.06 30.54 13.45
CA SER A 267 11.99 30.92 14.49
C SER A 267 12.72 29.68 15.05
N GLY A 268 13.78 29.88 15.81
CA GLY A 268 14.45 28.77 16.52
C GLY A 268 13.62 28.13 17.63
N SER A 269 12.54 28.80 18.05
CA SER A 269 11.63 28.33 19.10
C SER A 269 10.37 27.66 18.58
N ASP A 270 10.06 27.75 17.28
CA ASP A 270 8.85 27.16 16.73
C ASP A 270 8.93 25.62 16.66
N PRO A 271 7.87 24.91 17.04
CA PRO A 271 7.75 23.49 16.75
C PRO A 271 7.51 23.30 15.24
N PHE A 272 8.19 22.33 14.63
CA PHE A 272 8.10 22.09 13.19
C PHE A 272 6.95 21.16 12.84
N THR A 273 5.73 21.59 13.02
CA THR A 273 4.55 20.77 12.71
C THR A 273 3.90 21.11 11.36
N LEU A 274 4.02 22.37 10.95
CA LEU A 274 3.43 22.90 9.71
C LEU A 274 4.39 23.93 9.10
N LYS A 275 4.00 24.55 7.99
CA LYS A 275 4.71 25.73 7.49
C LYS A 275 4.57 26.90 8.46
N ALA A 276 5.51 27.84 8.41
CA ALA A 276 5.55 29.00 9.32
C ALA A 276 4.29 29.87 9.30
N ASP A 277 3.50 29.82 8.22
CA ASP A 277 2.23 30.52 8.10
C ASP A 277 1.08 29.84 8.89
N GLY A 278 1.35 28.73 9.57
CA GLY A 278 0.37 27.97 10.35
C GLY A 278 -0.67 27.20 9.52
N ARG A 279 -0.45 27.08 8.21
CA ARG A 279 -1.38 26.42 7.30
C ARG A 279 -0.90 25.02 6.93
N GLY A 280 -1.85 24.09 6.81
CA GLY A 280 -1.64 22.81 6.15
C GLY A 280 -1.55 23.02 4.63
N TRP A 281 -0.51 22.48 4.02
CA TRP A 281 -0.32 22.55 2.58
C TRP A 281 -0.47 21.18 1.98
N LEU A 282 -1.35 21.09 0.98
CA LEU A 282 -1.52 19.87 0.17
C LEU A 282 -0.63 19.98 -1.07
N PHE A 283 0.13 18.92 -1.34
CA PHE A 283 0.85 18.80 -2.60
C PHE A 283 -0.11 18.27 -3.67
N ALA A 284 -0.72 19.19 -4.41
CA ALA A 284 -1.65 18.89 -5.49
C ALA A 284 -1.28 19.73 -6.73
N PRO A 285 -0.24 19.31 -7.50
CA PRO A 285 0.31 20.10 -8.60
C PRO A 285 -0.72 20.39 -9.71
N SER A 286 -1.72 19.51 -9.88
CA SER A 286 -2.82 19.68 -10.83
C SER A 286 -4.03 20.41 -10.24
N GLY A 287 -3.94 20.91 -9.00
CA GLY A 287 -5.07 21.41 -8.23
C GLY A 287 -5.96 20.28 -7.70
N LEU A 288 -6.91 20.63 -6.85
CA LEU A 288 -7.93 19.72 -6.32
C LEU A 288 -9.21 19.83 -7.17
N LYS A 289 -9.79 18.70 -7.54
CA LYS A 289 -11.04 18.66 -8.33
C LYS A 289 -12.26 19.12 -7.54
N ASP A 290 -12.21 18.94 -6.23
CA ASP A 290 -13.26 19.25 -5.26
C ASP A 290 -12.99 20.57 -4.49
N GLY A 291 -11.92 21.28 -4.83
CA GLY A 291 -11.53 22.52 -4.18
C GLY A 291 -10.67 22.35 -2.93
N PRO A 292 -10.29 23.46 -2.28
CA PRO A 292 -9.30 23.46 -1.19
C PRO A 292 -9.89 23.11 0.18
N LEU A 293 -11.19 23.01 0.32
CA LEU A 293 -11.86 22.73 1.58
C LEU A 293 -12.47 21.33 1.57
N PRO A 294 -12.50 20.62 2.71
CA PRO A 294 -13.23 19.38 2.83
C PRO A 294 -14.69 19.57 2.40
N THR A 295 -15.16 18.73 1.51
CA THR A 295 -16.53 18.77 0.99
C THR A 295 -17.27 17.53 1.43
N HIS A 296 -18.55 17.68 1.79
CA HIS A 296 -19.41 16.54 2.00
C HIS A 296 -19.72 15.85 0.68
N TYR A 297 -19.52 14.53 0.66
CA TYR A 297 -19.92 13.69 -0.46
C TYR A 297 -21.02 12.74 -0.05
N GLU A 298 -22.03 12.62 -0.88
CA GLU A 298 -22.92 11.49 -0.80
C GLU A 298 -22.16 10.21 -1.19
N PRO A 299 -22.46 9.06 -0.54
CA PRO A 299 -21.89 7.79 -0.98
C PRO A 299 -22.29 7.47 -2.42
N LEU A 300 -21.52 6.61 -3.09
CA LEU A 300 -21.79 6.21 -4.47
C LEU A 300 -23.20 5.64 -4.63
N GLU A 301 -23.65 4.86 -3.66
CA GLU A 301 -25.00 4.30 -3.56
C GLU A 301 -25.52 4.46 -2.13
N SER A 302 -26.82 4.69 -1.98
CA SER A 302 -27.49 4.83 -0.68
C SER A 302 -28.86 4.19 -0.71
N PRO A 303 -29.30 3.45 0.33
CA PRO A 303 -30.63 2.89 0.41
C PRO A 303 -31.70 3.95 0.71
N VAL A 304 -31.28 5.17 1.03
CA VAL A 304 -32.15 6.29 1.39
C VAL A 304 -31.73 7.57 0.67
N LEU A 305 -32.66 8.50 0.54
CA LEU A 305 -32.35 9.86 0.11
C LEU A 305 -31.83 10.67 1.29
N ASN A 306 -30.85 11.53 1.04
CA ASN A 306 -30.42 12.51 2.02
C ASN A 306 -31.50 13.58 2.19
N ALA A 307 -31.96 13.76 3.43
CA ALA A 307 -33.02 14.73 3.76
C ALA A 307 -32.49 16.16 3.93
N LEU A 308 -31.15 16.35 4.02
CA LEU A 308 -30.54 17.66 4.28
C LEU A 308 -30.04 18.35 3.01
N TYR A 309 -29.78 17.59 1.95
CA TYR A 309 -29.21 18.11 0.71
C TYR A 309 -30.08 17.69 -0.48
N GLU A 310 -30.36 18.64 -1.38
CA GLU A 310 -31.07 18.36 -2.63
C GLU A 310 -30.24 17.44 -3.54
N ARG A 311 -28.94 17.66 -3.56
CA ARG A 311 -28.03 16.85 -4.37
C ARG A 311 -27.79 15.51 -3.71
N GLN A 312 -28.14 14.45 -4.41
CA GLN A 312 -28.13 13.07 -3.91
C GLN A 312 -26.91 12.26 -4.37
N ASP A 313 -25.91 12.89 -4.99
CA ASP A 313 -24.71 12.23 -5.49
C ASP A 313 -23.46 13.07 -5.28
N SER A 314 -22.29 12.44 -5.29
CA SER A 314 -21.01 13.14 -5.35
C SER A 314 -20.82 13.76 -6.75
N PRO A 315 -20.65 15.09 -6.84
CA PRO A 315 -20.48 15.77 -8.12
C PRO A 315 -19.14 15.54 -8.77
N VAL A 316 -18.19 15.07 -8.01
CA VAL A 316 -16.78 14.95 -8.39
C VAL A 316 -16.30 13.52 -8.49
N ALA A 317 -17.04 12.54 -7.97
CA ALA A 317 -16.70 11.13 -8.10
C ALA A 317 -16.55 10.74 -9.57
N LYS A 318 -15.44 10.11 -9.89
CA LYS A 318 -15.19 9.60 -11.24
C LYS A 318 -15.93 8.28 -11.43
N ARG A 319 -17.03 8.35 -12.15
CA ARG A 319 -17.89 7.19 -12.45
C ARG A 319 -17.61 6.69 -13.86
N PHE A 320 -17.56 5.38 -14.00
CA PHE A 320 -17.39 4.73 -15.30
C PHE A 320 -18.73 4.16 -15.76
N SER A 321 -19.40 4.87 -16.66
CA SER A 321 -20.69 4.45 -17.23
C SER A 321 -20.52 3.27 -18.18
N ARG A 322 -20.86 2.06 -17.71
CA ARG A 322 -20.78 0.81 -18.47
C ARG A 322 -21.97 -0.07 -18.09
N LYS A 323 -22.41 -0.94 -18.99
CA LYS A 323 -23.48 -1.91 -18.71
C LYS A 323 -23.15 -2.84 -17.55
N ASP A 324 -21.87 -3.21 -17.43
CA ASP A 324 -21.34 -4.09 -16.40
C ASP A 324 -20.92 -3.37 -15.11
N ASN A 325 -21.08 -2.05 -15.04
CA ASN A 325 -20.80 -1.21 -13.88
C ASN A 325 -22.02 -0.37 -13.50
N ALA A 326 -23.20 -0.98 -13.49
CA ALA A 326 -24.41 -0.28 -13.11
C ALA A 326 -24.36 0.18 -11.65
N ILE A 327 -24.78 1.41 -11.40
CA ILE A 327 -24.84 2.05 -10.10
C ILE A 327 -26.32 2.24 -9.72
N SER A 328 -26.66 1.87 -8.51
CA SER A 328 -28.02 2.04 -7.98
C SER A 328 -28.29 3.52 -7.67
N PRO A 329 -29.38 4.11 -8.14
CA PRO A 329 -29.75 5.44 -7.68
C PRO A 329 -30.08 5.43 -6.17
N PRO A 330 -29.88 6.54 -5.46
CA PRO A 330 -30.23 6.62 -4.05
C PRO A 330 -31.72 6.28 -3.81
N GLY A 331 -31.98 5.47 -2.79
CA GLY A 331 -33.33 5.04 -2.44
C GLY A 331 -33.96 3.98 -3.36
N ASP A 332 -33.15 3.28 -4.18
CA ASP A 332 -33.67 2.23 -5.06
C ASP A 332 -34.27 1.07 -4.27
N PRO A 333 -35.59 0.79 -4.40
CA PRO A 333 -36.23 -0.26 -3.62
C PRO A 333 -35.79 -1.68 -3.97
N ARG A 334 -35.11 -1.88 -5.10
CA ARG A 334 -34.55 -3.18 -5.49
C ARG A 334 -33.32 -3.57 -4.65
N TYR A 335 -32.62 -2.57 -4.09
CA TYR A 335 -31.41 -2.75 -3.29
C TYR A 335 -31.50 -1.97 -1.97
N PRO A 336 -32.39 -2.40 -1.04
CA PRO A 336 -32.75 -1.62 0.13
C PRO A 336 -31.78 -1.70 1.30
N TYR A 337 -30.70 -2.50 1.20
CA TYR A 337 -29.74 -2.73 2.27
C TYR A 337 -28.38 -2.18 1.91
N ILE A 338 -27.58 -1.85 2.94
CA ILE A 338 -26.18 -1.49 2.77
C ILE A 338 -25.33 -2.76 2.75
N VAL A 339 -24.38 -2.86 1.84
CA VAL A 339 -23.33 -3.88 1.90
C VAL A 339 -21.98 -3.22 2.15
N THR A 340 -21.24 -3.75 3.12
CA THR A 340 -19.87 -3.33 3.42
C THR A 340 -18.94 -4.53 3.48
N THR A 341 -17.64 -4.28 3.25
CA THR A 341 -16.62 -5.31 3.35
C THR A 341 -15.72 -5.10 4.56
N TYR A 342 -15.26 -6.19 5.17
CA TYR A 342 -14.38 -6.16 6.34
C TYR A 342 -13.42 -7.33 6.35
N ARG A 343 -12.53 -7.38 7.35
CA ARG A 343 -11.53 -8.42 7.55
C ARG A 343 -11.90 -9.37 8.68
N VAL A 344 -11.49 -10.63 8.52
CA VAL A 344 -11.41 -11.58 9.62
C VAL A 344 -9.95 -11.84 9.96
N THR A 345 -9.66 -12.23 11.22
CA THR A 345 -8.28 -12.40 11.73
C THR A 345 -7.59 -13.64 11.18
N GLU A 346 -8.35 -14.62 10.75
CA GLU A 346 -7.88 -15.92 10.24
C GLU A 346 -7.32 -15.83 8.81
N GLN A 347 -7.63 -14.74 8.10
CA GLN A 347 -7.18 -14.54 6.73
C GLN A 347 -6.34 -13.26 6.60
N TYR A 348 -5.25 -13.32 5.83
CA TYR A 348 -4.36 -12.19 5.60
C TYR A 348 -4.72 -11.44 4.32
N THR A 349 -4.90 -10.12 4.41
CA THR A 349 -5.28 -9.22 3.31
C THR A 349 -6.45 -9.77 2.47
N SER A 350 -6.27 -10.01 1.17
CA SER A 350 -7.27 -10.62 0.28
C SER A 350 -7.44 -12.13 0.44
N GLY A 351 -6.65 -12.75 1.32
CA GLY A 351 -6.68 -14.20 1.57
C GLY A 351 -5.96 -15.04 0.53
N VAL A 352 -5.40 -14.45 -0.52
CA VAL A 352 -4.76 -15.21 -1.63
C VAL A 352 -3.62 -16.11 -1.19
N MET A 353 -2.87 -15.72 -0.15
CA MET A 353 -1.80 -16.54 0.43
C MET A 353 -2.32 -17.43 1.57
N SER A 354 -3.13 -16.87 2.47
CA SER A 354 -3.57 -17.56 3.67
C SER A 354 -4.51 -18.72 3.38
N ARG A 355 -5.29 -18.67 2.28
CA ARG A 355 -6.13 -19.82 1.85
C ARG A 355 -5.35 -21.08 1.42
N TRP A 356 -4.04 -20.99 1.24
CA TRP A 356 -3.16 -22.13 1.01
C TRP A 356 -2.58 -22.71 2.31
N ASN A 357 -2.80 -22.03 3.45
CA ASN A 357 -2.39 -22.53 4.75
C ASN A 357 -3.50 -23.42 5.34
N GLY A 358 -3.18 -24.69 5.62
CA GLY A 358 -4.14 -25.69 6.09
C GLY A 358 -4.82 -25.29 7.40
N TRP A 359 -4.07 -24.78 8.37
CA TRP A 359 -4.61 -24.37 9.68
C TRP A 359 -5.55 -23.19 9.58
N LEU A 360 -5.19 -22.17 8.79
CA LEU A 360 -6.06 -20.99 8.60
C LEU A 360 -7.32 -21.37 7.80
N SER A 361 -7.17 -22.27 6.85
CA SER A 361 -8.31 -22.81 6.07
C SER A 361 -9.26 -23.64 6.95
N GLU A 362 -8.74 -24.39 7.91
CA GLU A 362 -9.55 -25.15 8.87
C GLU A 362 -10.30 -24.22 9.84
N LEU A 363 -9.64 -23.16 10.33
CA LEU A 363 -10.27 -22.16 11.21
C LEU A 363 -11.38 -21.36 10.52
N MET A 364 -11.24 -21.09 9.23
CA MET A 364 -12.21 -20.30 8.47
C MET A 364 -12.44 -20.90 7.07
N PRO A 365 -13.21 -22.02 6.98
CA PRO A 365 -13.31 -22.82 5.77
C PRO A 365 -14.28 -22.24 4.72
N GLU A 366 -15.26 -21.44 5.11
CA GLU A 366 -16.34 -21.00 4.23
C GLU A 366 -16.54 -19.49 4.27
N MET A 367 -16.88 -18.90 3.12
CA MET A 367 -17.35 -17.53 3.05
C MET A 367 -18.75 -17.40 3.62
N PHE A 368 -18.99 -16.29 4.29
CA PHE A 368 -20.28 -15.97 4.88
C PHE A 368 -20.63 -14.48 4.70
N ALA A 369 -21.92 -14.15 4.90
CA ALA A 369 -22.39 -12.80 5.08
C ALA A 369 -22.98 -12.63 6.49
N GLU A 370 -22.52 -11.65 7.22
CA GLU A 370 -23.14 -11.30 8.50
C GLU A 370 -24.39 -10.49 8.26
N ILE A 371 -25.48 -10.91 8.90
CA ILE A 371 -26.78 -10.22 8.88
C ILE A 371 -27.38 -10.15 10.28
N SER A 372 -28.17 -9.13 10.55
CA SER A 372 -28.87 -9.02 11.84
C SER A 372 -29.98 -10.06 11.99
N PRO A 373 -30.37 -10.43 13.25
CA PRO A 373 -31.52 -11.27 13.49
C PRO A 373 -32.82 -10.72 12.89
N GLU A 374 -32.99 -9.40 12.88
CA GLU A 374 -34.15 -8.70 12.32
C GLU A 374 -34.21 -8.91 10.80
N LEU A 375 -33.11 -8.75 10.07
CA LEU A 375 -33.07 -9.00 8.64
C LEU A 375 -33.25 -10.49 8.32
N ALA A 376 -32.66 -11.36 9.13
CA ALA A 376 -32.83 -12.80 9.00
C ALA A 376 -34.30 -13.21 9.15
N ALA A 377 -35.02 -12.66 10.13
CA ALA A 377 -36.45 -12.89 10.34
C ALA A 377 -37.28 -12.35 9.17
N GLU A 378 -36.99 -11.11 8.70
CA GLU A 378 -37.68 -10.51 7.56
C GLU A 378 -37.60 -11.38 6.30
N LYS A 379 -36.44 -11.99 6.05
CA LYS A 379 -36.18 -12.81 4.85
C LYS A 379 -36.41 -14.31 5.04
N GLY A 380 -36.82 -14.77 6.23
CA GLY A 380 -37.00 -16.18 6.55
C GLY A 380 -35.69 -16.99 6.43
N ILE A 381 -34.57 -16.36 6.80
CA ILE A 381 -33.22 -16.93 6.74
C ILE A 381 -32.83 -17.45 8.13
N ALA A 382 -32.42 -18.71 8.21
CA ALA A 382 -31.82 -19.27 9.42
C ALA A 382 -30.29 -19.11 9.37
N ASN A 383 -29.66 -19.18 10.54
CA ASN A 383 -28.20 -19.23 10.61
C ASN A 383 -27.65 -20.41 9.79
N LEU A 384 -26.59 -20.18 9.02
CA LEU A 384 -25.97 -21.13 8.10
C LEU A 384 -26.78 -21.49 6.86
N ASP A 385 -27.94 -20.88 6.63
CA ASP A 385 -28.60 -21.02 5.34
C ASP A 385 -27.75 -20.46 4.20
N TRP A 386 -27.85 -21.06 3.02
CA TRP A 386 -27.35 -20.43 1.81
C TRP A 386 -28.20 -19.21 1.46
N ILE A 387 -27.51 -18.13 1.15
CA ILE A 387 -28.11 -16.90 0.68
C ILE A 387 -27.43 -16.39 -0.59
N THR A 388 -28.17 -15.65 -1.38
CA THR A 388 -27.64 -14.88 -2.50
C THR A 388 -27.64 -13.40 -2.10
N VAL A 389 -26.49 -12.74 -2.25
CA VAL A 389 -26.34 -11.29 -2.13
C VAL A 389 -26.24 -10.71 -3.53
N SER A 390 -27.05 -9.72 -3.84
CA SER A 390 -27.13 -9.10 -5.18
C SER A 390 -26.94 -7.60 -5.13
N THR A 391 -26.24 -7.07 -6.12
CA THR A 391 -26.11 -5.63 -6.42
C THR A 391 -26.53 -5.38 -7.87
N PRO A 392 -26.62 -4.14 -8.33
CA PRO A 392 -26.93 -3.86 -9.74
C PRO A 392 -25.95 -4.50 -10.75
N ARG A 393 -24.78 -4.92 -10.29
CA ARG A 393 -23.66 -5.42 -11.12
C ARG A 393 -23.57 -6.92 -11.18
N ASN A 394 -23.76 -7.58 -10.05
CA ASN A 394 -23.57 -9.03 -9.97
C ASN A 394 -24.26 -9.62 -8.72
N GLN A 395 -24.17 -10.95 -8.61
CA GLN A 395 -24.68 -11.73 -7.49
C GLN A 395 -23.60 -12.69 -7.02
N ILE A 396 -23.56 -12.90 -5.71
CA ILE A 396 -22.70 -13.93 -5.09
C ILE A 396 -23.54 -14.79 -4.15
N GLU A 397 -23.06 -16.01 -3.89
CA GLU A 397 -23.66 -16.87 -2.88
C GLU A 397 -22.70 -17.16 -1.73
N CYS A 398 -23.23 -17.21 -0.52
CA CYS A 398 -22.49 -17.53 0.70
C CYS A 398 -23.42 -18.03 1.79
N LYS A 399 -22.85 -18.43 2.93
CA LYS A 399 -23.64 -18.78 4.13
C LYS A 399 -24.08 -17.51 4.87
N ALA A 400 -25.24 -17.55 5.48
CA ALA A 400 -25.69 -16.50 6.39
C ALA A 400 -25.13 -16.73 7.79
N LEU A 401 -24.42 -15.76 8.34
CA LEU A 401 -24.07 -15.68 9.75
C LEU A 401 -25.01 -14.71 10.45
N VAL A 402 -26.01 -15.22 11.16
CA VAL A 402 -26.97 -14.40 11.89
C VAL A 402 -26.36 -13.97 13.21
N THR A 403 -26.10 -12.66 13.36
CA THR A 403 -25.38 -12.12 14.51
C THR A 403 -25.92 -10.76 14.94
N ARG A 404 -25.81 -10.47 16.25
CA ARG A 404 -26.12 -9.15 16.81
C ARG A 404 -24.98 -8.15 16.68
N ARG A 405 -23.88 -8.50 16.05
CA ARG A 405 -22.73 -7.62 15.85
C ARG A 405 -23.05 -6.50 14.87
N ILE A 406 -23.74 -6.83 13.78
CA ILE A 406 -24.26 -5.86 12.81
C ILE A 406 -25.72 -5.58 13.17
N ARG A 407 -26.02 -4.35 13.57
CA ARG A 407 -27.36 -3.93 14.00
C ARG A 407 -27.97 -3.00 12.98
N PRO A 408 -29.26 -3.17 12.65
CA PRO A 408 -29.95 -2.19 11.85
C PRO A 408 -30.05 -0.85 12.62
N PHE A 409 -30.09 0.24 11.89
CA PHE A 409 -30.28 1.56 12.47
C PHE A 409 -31.58 2.22 11.94
N PRO A 410 -32.26 3.01 12.78
CA PRO A 410 -33.50 3.67 12.37
C PRO A 410 -33.20 4.89 11.50
N HIS A 411 -33.95 5.04 10.40
CA HIS A 411 -33.96 6.23 9.57
C HIS A 411 -35.36 6.52 9.07
N ASN A 412 -35.93 7.69 9.43
CA ASN A 412 -37.28 8.14 9.04
C ASN A 412 -38.35 7.06 9.22
N GLY A 413 -38.36 6.41 10.38
CA GLY A 413 -39.36 5.38 10.76
C GLY A 413 -39.15 4.00 10.10
N LYS A 414 -38.08 3.81 9.34
CA LYS A 414 -37.67 2.53 8.76
C LYS A 414 -36.38 2.02 9.41
N LEU A 415 -36.19 0.72 9.42
CA LEU A 415 -34.92 0.10 9.77
C LEU A 415 -34.08 -0.08 8.51
N ILE A 416 -32.86 0.44 8.54
CA ILE A 416 -31.87 0.22 7.49
C ILE A 416 -30.96 -0.89 7.95
N HIS A 417 -30.91 -1.97 7.18
CA HIS A 417 -30.09 -3.14 7.45
C HIS A 417 -28.76 -3.05 6.74
N GLU A 418 -27.74 -3.61 7.38
CA GLU A 418 -26.40 -3.75 6.86
C GLU A 418 -26.05 -5.22 6.67
N VAL A 419 -25.35 -5.53 5.59
CA VAL A 419 -24.84 -6.86 5.25
C VAL A 419 -23.30 -6.77 5.23
N GLY A 420 -22.65 -7.49 6.12
CA GLY A 420 -21.18 -7.52 6.21
C GLY A 420 -20.59 -8.69 5.43
N LEU A 421 -19.64 -8.41 4.55
CA LEU A 421 -18.94 -9.42 3.74
C LEU A 421 -17.46 -9.41 4.03
N PRO A 422 -16.87 -10.49 4.58
CA PRO A 422 -15.42 -10.62 4.58
C PRO A 422 -14.92 -10.83 3.14
N TYR A 423 -13.85 -10.09 2.75
CA TYR A 423 -13.41 -10.06 1.33
C TYR A 423 -12.26 -11.03 1.00
N HIS A 424 -12.03 -12.02 1.84
CA HIS A 424 -10.84 -12.88 1.76
C HIS A 424 -11.00 -14.13 0.86
N TRP A 425 -12.15 -14.34 0.24
CA TRP A 425 -12.40 -15.52 -0.58
C TRP A 425 -12.22 -15.26 -2.07
N GLY A 426 -12.00 -16.35 -2.78
CA GLY A 426 -11.84 -16.44 -4.21
C GLY A 426 -11.94 -17.89 -4.67
N TYR A 427 -11.63 -18.15 -5.93
CA TYR A 427 -11.78 -19.46 -6.57
C TYR A 427 -10.52 -20.33 -6.51
N LYS A 428 -9.42 -19.85 -5.90
CA LYS A 428 -8.16 -20.60 -5.71
C LYS A 428 -7.85 -20.78 -4.23
N GLY A 429 -7.06 -21.80 -3.90
CA GLY A 429 -6.67 -22.15 -2.53
C GLY A 429 -7.30 -23.47 -2.06
N LEU A 430 -6.95 -23.89 -0.83
CA LEU A 430 -7.53 -25.07 -0.18
C LEU A 430 -9.01 -24.85 0.13
N VAL A 431 -9.37 -23.64 0.53
CA VAL A 431 -10.75 -23.18 0.71
C VAL A 431 -11.10 -22.17 -0.36
N LYS A 432 -12.33 -22.20 -0.82
CA LYS A 432 -12.84 -21.37 -1.91
C LYS A 432 -14.16 -20.73 -1.52
N GLY A 433 -14.47 -19.60 -2.15
CA GLY A 433 -15.73 -18.90 -1.94
C GLY A 433 -15.94 -17.81 -2.99
N ALA A 434 -17.10 -17.18 -2.95
CA ALA A 434 -17.39 -16.08 -3.85
C ALA A 434 -16.50 -14.86 -3.56
N MET A 435 -16.22 -14.09 -4.58
CA MET A 435 -15.43 -12.86 -4.46
C MET A 435 -16.35 -11.69 -4.12
N ALA A 436 -16.21 -11.11 -2.93
CA ALA A 436 -16.97 -9.92 -2.55
C ALA A 436 -16.78 -8.77 -3.56
N ASN A 437 -15.61 -8.68 -4.17
CA ASN A 437 -15.29 -7.66 -5.18
C ASN A 437 -16.08 -7.81 -6.50
N ASP A 438 -16.78 -8.89 -6.72
CA ASP A 438 -17.71 -9.01 -7.85
C ASP A 438 -18.96 -8.14 -7.68
N LEU A 439 -19.29 -7.76 -6.45
CA LEU A 439 -20.40 -6.88 -6.13
C LEU A 439 -20.05 -5.39 -6.19
N ILE A 440 -18.76 -5.04 -6.17
CA ILE A 440 -18.27 -3.67 -5.98
C ILE A 440 -18.20 -2.92 -7.32
N ALA A 441 -18.68 -1.67 -7.31
CA ALA A 441 -18.60 -0.78 -8.47
C ALA A 441 -17.16 -0.32 -8.74
N LEU A 442 -16.89 0.06 -9.98
CA LEU A 442 -15.73 0.85 -10.35
C LEU A 442 -16.10 2.32 -10.25
N SER A 443 -15.61 2.98 -9.21
CA SER A 443 -15.73 4.42 -8.98
C SER A 443 -14.48 4.91 -8.27
N GLU A 444 -14.02 6.09 -8.59
CA GLU A 444 -12.75 6.62 -8.11
C GLU A 444 -12.93 8.01 -7.51
N GLU A 445 -12.17 8.26 -6.45
CA GLU A 445 -11.97 9.59 -5.89
C GLU A 445 -11.28 10.49 -6.95
N PRO A 446 -11.69 11.75 -7.11
CA PRO A 446 -11.33 12.55 -8.28
C PRO A 446 -9.88 13.02 -8.35
N ASN A 447 -9.15 13.06 -7.23
CA ASN A 447 -7.80 13.64 -7.16
C ASN A 447 -6.70 12.60 -7.36
N VAL A 448 -6.81 11.45 -6.70
CA VAL A 448 -5.77 10.40 -6.68
C VAL A 448 -6.27 9.06 -7.20
N TYR A 449 -7.52 8.99 -7.64
CA TYR A 449 -8.16 7.81 -8.22
C TYR A 449 -8.19 6.59 -7.30
N ILE A 450 -8.30 6.83 -5.99
CA ILE A 450 -8.55 5.76 -5.03
C ILE A 450 -10.00 5.29 -5.22
N GLN A 451 -10.20 3.98 -5.18
CA GLN A 451 -11.51 3.37 -5.33
C GLN A 451 -12.44 3.71 -4.16
N GLU A 452 -13.63 4.18 -4.48
CA GLU A 452 -14.72 4.42 -3.52
C GLU A 452 -15.66 3.22 -3.50
N ASP A 453 -15.47 2.30 -2.56
CA ASP A 453 -16.10 0.98 -2.64
C ASP A 453 -16.60 0.40 -1.30
N LYS A 454 -16.75 1.22 -0.26
CA LYS A 454 -17.09 0.71 1.08
C LYS A 454 -18.59 0.69 1.39
N ALA A 455 -19.36 1.62 0.90
CA ALA A 455 -20.79 1.71 1.14
C ALA A 455 -21.55 1.59 -0.17
N LEU A 456 -22.07 0.41 -0.44
CA LEU A 456 -22.86 0.10 -1.62
C LEU A 456 -24.21 -0.46 -1.21
N THR A 457 -25.15 -0.46 -2.13
CA THR A 457 -26.49 -1.03 -1.88
C THR A 457 -26.59 -2.46 -2.38
N CYS A 458 -27.36 -3.28 -1.66
CA CYS A 458 -27.60 -4.66 -2.01
C CYS A 458 -29.02 -5.12 -1.68
N ASN A 459 -29.35 -6.30 -2.17
CA ASN A 459 -30.47 -7.10 -1.69
C ASN A 459 -29.97 -8.50 -1.33
N ILE A 460 -30.71 -9.19 -0.47
CA ILE A 460 -30.45 -10.58 -0.11
C ILE A 460 -31.70 -11.42 -0.29
N ARG A 461 -31.49 -12.68 -0.65
CA ARG A 461 -32.56 -13.70 -0.67
C ARG A 461 -32.03 -15.03 -0.15
N LYS A 462 -32.93 -15.81 0.44
CA LYS A 462 -32.65 -17.21 0.80
C LYS A 462 -32.40 -18.04 -0.45
N GLY A 463 -31.42 -18.95 -0.38
CA GLY A 463 -31.10 -19.92 -1.43
C GLY A 463 -29.88 -19.55 -2.25
N ARG A 464 -29.44 -20.53 -3.05
CA ARG A 464 -28.28 -20.43 -3.94
C ARG A 464 -28.60 -19.75 -5.28
N LEU A 465 -27.58 -19.40 -6.03
CA LEU A 465 -27.70 -19.04 -7.45
C LEU A 465 -28.23 -20.25 -8.22
N ARG A 466 -29.17 -20.00 -9.13
CA ARG A 466 -29.74 -21.04 -9.99
C ARG A 466 -28.96 -21.15 -11.29
#